data_5deb67c600c2c05effd583b5713d9a78
#
_entry.id   5deb67c600c2c05effd583b5713d9a78
#
_cell.length_a   1.000
_cell.length_b   1.000
_cell.length_c   1.000
_cell.angle_alpha   90.00
_cell.angle_beta   90.00
_cell.angle_gamma   90.00
#
_symmetry.space_group_name_H-M   'P 1'
#
loop_
_entity.id
_entity.type
_entity.pdbx_description
1 polymer ?
#
loop_
_entity_poly.entity_id
_entity_poly.type
_entity_poly.pdbx_seq_one_letter_code
_entity_poly.pdbx_strand_id
1 'polypeptide(L)'
;LRIWLMENGFEIIAESIMTENGKYYEIMVAEAGHMSLSDKEVRFGPHLMKEQSQVFQLKWQREINKLEIALGSIPLANQTDRAAIEDKIQTIKEVLNHVS
;
A
#
# COMPACT_ATOMS: atom_id res chain seq x y z
N LEU A 1 2.24 -4.85 10.71
CA LEU A 1 3.60 -4.74 11.29
C LEU A 1 4.05 -3.29 11.48
N ARG A 2 3.78 -2.40 10.53
CA ARG A 2 4.16 -0.98 10.66
C ARG A 2 3.52 -0.31 11.88
N ILE A 3 2.23 -0.57 12.11
CA ILE A 3 1.52 -0.02 13.27
C ILE A 3 2.16 -0.53 14.56
N TRP A 4 2.44 -1.83 14.62
CA TRP A 4 3.07 -2.43 15.81
C TRP A 4 4.44 -1.79 16.10
N LEU A 5 5.25 -1.60 15.07
CA LEU A 5 6.57 -0.96 15.24
C LEU A 5 6.42 0.47 15.77
N MET A 6 5.50 1.24 15.20
CA MET A 6 5.24 2.60 15.65
C MET A 6 4.79 2.68 17.09
N GLU A 7 3.91 1.74 17.50
CA GLU A 7 3.35 1.73 18.86
C GLU A 7 4.33 1.20 19.90
N ASN A 8 5.37 0.48 19.50
CA ASN A 8 6.29 -0.17 20.41
C ASN A 8 7.70 0.45 20.42
N GLY A 9 7.82 1.69 19.98
CA GLY A 9 9.07 2.44 20.11
C GLY A 9 10.13 2.08 19.08
N PHE A 10 9.72 1.75 17.86
CA PHE A 10 10.62 1.50 16.75
C PHE A 10 10.39 2.48 15.63
N GLU A 11 11.44 2.75 14.87
CA GLU A 11 11.33 3.51 13.62
C GLU A 11 11.85 2.67 12.47
N ILE A 12 11.18 2.77 11.32
CA ILE A 12 11.60 2.07 10.11
C ILE A 12 12.65 2.91 9.41
N ILE A 13 13.85 2.37 9.26
CA ILE A 13 14.97 3.08 8.63
C ILE A 13 15.17 2.69 7.18
N ALA A 14 14.65 1.54 6.75
CA ALA A 14 14.71 1.11 5.38
C ALA A 14 13.59 0.14 5.08
N GLU A 15 13.17 0.09 3.83
CA GLU A 15 12.19 -0.87 3.35
C GLU A 15 12.61 -1.33 1.96
N SER A 16 12.31 -2.58 1.64
CA SER A 16 12.45 -3.09 0.28
C SER A 16 11.27 -3.99 -0.05
N ILE A 17 11.00 -4.14 -1.34
CA ILE A 17 9.95 -5.00 -1.84
C ILE A 17 10.53 -5.90 -2.93
N MET A 18 10.14 -7.17 -2.89
CA MET A 18 10.58 -8.15 -3.86
C MET A 18 9.44 -9.07 -4.26
N THR A 19 9.58 -9.73 -5.38
CA THR A 19 8.62 -10.73 -5.83
C THR A 19 9.33 -12.06 -6.05
N GLU A 20 8.65 -13.15 -5.69
CA GLU A 20 9.13 -14.50 -5.90
C GLU A 20 7.94 -15.43 -6.07
N ASN A 21 7.95 -16.22 -7.12
CA ASN A 21 6.87 -17.18 -7.40
C ASN A 21 5.47 -16.56 -7.41
N GLY A 22 5.35 -15.34 -7.94
CA GLY A 22 4.08 -14.62 -8.01
C GLY A 22 3.61 -14.00 -6.72
N LYS A 23 4.41 -14.04 -5.67
CA LYS A 23 4.10 -13.43 -4.37
C LYS A 23 5.00 -12.23 -4.13
N TYR A 24 4.47 -11.26 -3.40
CA TYR A 24 5.20 -10.05 -3.03
C TYR A 24 5.57 -10.09 -1.57
N TYR A 25 6.82 -9.75 -1.28
CA TYR A 25 7.36 -9.71 0.08
C TYR A 25 7.92 -8.33 0.36
N GLU A 26 7.55 -7.78 1.52
CA GLU A 26 8.10 -6.51 2.00
C GLU A 26 9.05 -6.80 3.15
N ILE A 27 10.21 -6.18 3.09
CA ILE A 27 11.26 -6.33 4.11
C ILE A 27 11.45 -4.96 4.74
N MET A 28 11.40 -4.92 6.06
CA MET A 28 11.57 -3.69 6.83
C MET A 28 12.76 -3.83 7.73
N VAL A 29 13.59 -2.78 7.78
CA VAL A 29 14.66 -2.66 8.76
C VAL A 29 14.22 -1.59 9.75
N ALA A 30 14.16 -1.95 11.01
CA ALA A 30 13.73 -1.04 12.08
C ALA A 30 14.75 -1.03 13.20
N GLU A 31 14.80 0.10 13.90
CA GLU A 31 15.64 0.24 15.09
C GLU A 31 14.84 0.96 16.16
N ALA A 32 15.31 0.93 17.40
CA ALA A 32 14.68 1.66 18.48
C ALA A 32 14.65 3.16 18.13
N GLY A 33 13.47 3.76 18.27
CA GLY A 33 13.27 5.14 17.91
C GLY A 33 11.81 5.50 17.91
N HIS A 34 11.50 6.65 17.37
CA HIS A 34 10.14 7.17 17.33
C HIS A 34 9.79 7.62 15.92
N MET A 35 8.62 7.17 15.42
CA MET A 35 8.09 7.60 14.15
C MET A 35 6.59 7.83 14.26
N SER A 36 6.07 8.68 13.39
CA SER A 36 4.64 8.89 13.24
C SER A 36 4.30 8.70 11.78
N LEU A 37 3.45 7.70 11.49
CA LEU A 37 3.07 7.34 10.12
C LEU A 37 1.64 7.76 9.82
N SER A 38 1.41 8.29 8.63
CA SER A 38 0.08 8.55 8.11
C SER A 38 -0.57 7.22 7.70
N ASP A 39 -1.87 7.24 7.44
CA ASP A 39 -2.59 6.05 6.97
C ASP A 39 -1.99 5.50 5.67
N LYS A 40 -1.60 6.37 4.75
CA LYS A 40 -0.93 5.96 3.50
C LYS A 40 0.42 5.31 3.78
N GLU A 41 1.20 5.89 4.68
CA GLU A 41 2.51 5.34 5.05
C GLU A 41 2.39 3.98 5.73
N VAL A 42 1.36 3.79 6.56
CA VAL A 42 1.10 2.50 7.18
C VAL A 42 0.78 1.45 6.12
N ARG A 43 -0.03 1.79 5.13
CA ARG A 43 -0.48 0.84 4.11
C ARG A 43 0.56 0.55 3.05
N PHE A 44 1.22 1.58 2.53
CA PHE A 44 2.11 1.46 1.38
C PHE A 44 3.58 1.41 1.73
N GLY A 45 3.96 1.94 2.88
CA GLY A 45 5.34 2.04 3.32
C GLY A 45 5.95 3.40 2.98
N PRO A 46 6.51 4.10 3.99
CA PRO A 46 7.06 5.43 3.75
C PRO A 46 8.24 5.44 2.79
N HIS A 47 9.10 4.44 2.85
CA HIS A 47 10.25 4.33 1.96
C HIS A 47 9.86 3.77 0.59
N LEU A 48 8.95 2.78 0.57
CA LEU A 48 8.50 2.15 -0.68
C LEU A 48 7.75 3.16 -1.57
N MET A 49 6.95 4.03 -0.97
CA MET A 49 6.25 5.08 -1.71
C MET A 49 7.21 6.07 -2.35
N LYS A 50 8.28 6.42 -1.66
CA LYS A 50 9.28 7.35 -2.20
C LYS A 50 10.08 6.72 -3.32
N GLU A 51 10.46 5.48 -3.16
CA GLU A 51 11.28 4.77 -4.14
C GLU A 51 10.53 4.47 -5.42
N GLN A 52 9.25 4.12 -5.34
CA GLN A 52 8.43 3.78 -6.51
C GLN A 52 9.10 2.77 -7.42
N SER A 53 9.66 1.69 -6.84
CA SER A 53 10.32 0.66 -7.63
C SER A 53 9.34 -0.01 -8.59
N GLN A 54 9.87 -0.68 -9.61
CA GLN A 54 9.04 -1.40 -10.57
C GLN A 54 8.21 -2.48 -9.87
N VAL A 55 8.80 -3.20 -8.93
CA VAL A 55 8.09 -4.24 -8.17
C VAL A 55 6.94 -3.65 -7.36
N PHE A 56 7.17 -2.50 -6.73
CA PHE A 56 6.12 -1.77 -6.00
C PHE A 56 4.96 -1.40 -6.92
N GLN A 57 5.27 -0.84 -8.08
CA GLN A 57 4.26 -0.45 -9.05
C GLN A 57 3.46 -1.65 -9.56
N LEU A 58 4.13 -2.76 -9.85
CA LEU A 58 3.48 -3.99 -10.30
C LEU A 58 2.54 -4.57 -9.24
N LYS A 59 2.99 -4.58 -7.98
CA LYS A 59 2.15 -5.04 -6.87
C LYS A 59 0.84 -4.27 -6.80
N TRP A 60 0.94 -2.95 -6.79
CA TRP A 60 -0.23 -2.11 -6.60
C TRP A 60 -1.10 -2.00 -7.85
N GLN A 61 -0.52 -2.10 -9.03
CA GLN A 61 -1.30 -2.22 -10.26
C GLN A 61 -2.12 -3.52 -10.26
N ARG A 62 -1.53 -4.61 -9.80
CA ARG A 62 -2.24 -5.87 -9.63
C ARG A 62 -3.40 -5.73 -8.65
N GLU A 63 -3.21 -4.99 -7.57
CA GLU A 63 -4.26 -4.73 -6.59
C GLU A 63 -5.39 -3.90 -7.19
N ILE A 64 -5.07 -2.89 -7.99
CA ILE A 64 -6.09 -2.12 -8.72
C ILE A 64 -6.92 -3.07 -9.60
N ASN A 65 -6.28 -3.95 -10.35
CA ASN A 65 -6.97 -4.88 -11.23
C ASN A 65 -7.93 -5.78 -10.45
N LYS A 66 -7.52 -6.28 -9.30
CA LYS A 66 -8.38 -7.08 -8.43
C LYS A 66 -9.58 -6.29 -7.93
N LEU A 67 -9.36 -5.05 -7.53
CA LEU A 67 -10.43 -4.17 -7.04
C LEU A 67 -11.41 -3.82 -8.15
N GLU A 68 -10.93 -3.60 -9.37
CA GLU A 68 -11.79 -3.33 -10.52
C GLU A 68 -12.68 -4.53 -10.86
N ILE A 69 -12.13 -5.74 -10.78
CA ILE A 69 -12.91 -6.97 -10.97
C ILE A 69 -13.97 -7.08 -9.88
N ALA A 70 -13.61 -6.85 -8.62
CA ALA A 70 -14.55 -6.86 -7.50
C ALA A 70 -15.66 -5.83 -7.69
N LEU A 71 -15.30 -4.62 -8.14
CA LEU A 71 -16.25 -3.55 -8.40
C LEU A 71 -17.28 -3.97 -9.45
N GLY A 72 -16.84 -4.67 -10.50
CA GLY A 72 -17.70 -5.14 -11.56
C GLY A 72 -18.74 -6.17 -11.11
N SER A 73 -18.52 -6.83 -9.99
CA SER A 73 -19.44 -7.81 -9.43
C SER A 73 -20.41 -7.23 -8.40
N ILE A 74 -20.27 -5.98 -8.03
CA ILE A 74 -21.16 -5.32 -7.06
C ILE A 74 -22.32 -4.68 -7.81
N PRO A 75 -23.59 -4.93 -7.40
CA PRO A 75 -24.74 -4.30 -8.03
C PRO A 75 -24.67 -2.78 -8.00
N LEU A 76 -25.11 -2.14 -9.07
CA LEU A 76 -25.13 -0.67 -9.16
C LEU A 76 -25.97 -0.02 -8.06
N ALA A 77 -26.97 -0.72 -7.54
CA ALA A 77 -27.79 -0.22 -6.44
C ALA A 77 -27.03 -0.16 -5.11
N ASN A 78 -25.96 -0.93 -4.95
CA ASN A 78 -25.17 -0.96 -3.72
C ASN A 78 -24.09 0.11 -3.76
N GLN A 79 -24.49 1.36 -3.59
CA GLN A 79 -23.59 2.50 -3.71
C GLN A 79 -22.54 2.55 -2.60
N THR A 80 -22.88 2.10 -1.40
CA THR A 80 -21.95 2.12 -0.26
C THR A 80 -20.73 1.23 -0.51
N ASP A 81 -20.95 -0.01 -0.92
CA ASP A 81 -19.86 -0.93 -1.18
C ASP A 81 -19.06 -0.51 -2.42
N ARG A 82 -19.75 -0.01 -3.45
CA ARG A 82 -19.08 0.49 -4.64
C ARG A 82 -18.16 1.66 -4.31
N ALA A 83 -18.66 2.63 -3.54
CA ALA A 83 -17.86 3.80 -3.15
C ALA A 83 -16.63 3.41 -2.35
N ALA A 84 -16.73 2.43 -1.45
CA ALA A 84 -15.61 1.96 -0.66
C ALA A 84 -14.50 1.38 -1.55
N ILE A 85 -14.86 0.59 -2.56
CA ILE A 85 -13.88 0.01 -3.48
C ILE A 85 -13.29 1.08 -4.41
N GLU A 86 -14.13 1.97 -4.93
CA GLU A 86 -13.68 3.08 -5.78
C GLU A 86 -12.67 3.96 -5.04
N ASP A 87 -12.91 4.22 -3.75
CA ASP A 87 -12.00 5.00 -2.94
C ASP A 87 -10.64 4.30 -2.78
N LYS A 88 -10.64 2.99 -2.56
CA LYS A 88 -9.40 2.22 -2.48
C LYS A 88 -8.62 2.29 -3.78
N ILE A 89 -9.30 2.14 -4.92
CA ILE A 89 -8.67 2.23 -6.24
C ILE A 89 -8.06 3.62 -6.42
N GLN A 90 -8.80 4.66 -6.08
CA GLN A 90 -8.34 6.04 -6.24
C GLN A 90 -7.10 6.31 -5.39
N THR A 91 -7.09 5.82 -4.15
CA THR A 91 -5.95 5.99 -3.24
C THR A 91 -4.69 5.33 -3.82
N ILE A 92 -4.82 4.12 -4.37
CA ILE A 92 -3.68 3.44 -4.99
C ILE A 92 -3.19 4.23 -6.21
N LYS A 93 -4.11 4.70 -7.06
CA LYS A 93 -3.74 5.50 -8.23
C LYS A 93 -3.00 6.78 -7.84
N GLU A 94 -3.44 7.44 -6.78
CA GLU A 94 -2.75 8.63 -6.27
C GLU A 94 -1.32 8.31 -5.84
N VAL A 95 -1.12 7.19 -5.15
CA VAL A 95 0.20 6.77 -4.69
C VAL A 95 1.10 6.45 -5.89
N LEU A 96 0.59 5.73 -6.89
CA LEU A 96 1.38 5.36 -8.07
C LEU A 96 1.68 6.53 -8.99
N ASN A 97 0.82 7.53 -9.02
CA ASN A 97 0.98 8.71 -9.85
C ASN A 97 1.69 9.86 -9.13
N HIS A 98 2.21 9.59 -7.92
CA HIS A 98 2.96 10.59 -7.18
C HIS A 98 4.28 10.84 -7.89
N VAL A 99 4.38 11.97 -8.55
CA VAL A 99 5.61 12.41 -9.22
C VAL A 99 6.31 13.37 -8.29
N SER A 100 7.48 12.95 -7.85
CA SER A 100 8.31 13.78 -7.01
C SER A 100 8.95 14.93 -7.78
#